data_b8b6c8e6ea86a425ee3b38932c02598b
#
_entry.id   b8b6c8e6ea86a425ee3b38932c02598b
#
_cell.length_a   1.000
_cell.length_b   1.000
_cell.length_c   1.000
_cell.angle_alpha   90.00
_cell.angle_beta   90.00
_cell.angle_gamma   90.00
#
_symmetry.space_group_name_H-M   'P 1'
#
loop_
_entity.id
_entity.type
_entity.pdbx_description
1 polymer ?
#
loop_
_entity_poly.entity_id
_entity_poly.type
_entity_poly.pdbx_seq_one_letter_code
_entity_poly.pdbx_strand_id
1 'polypeptide(L)' 'MGYDVAVFKPYPFQIGQKIRIKETRRAGDWEIAAIGEHTVTLRCPFSHKEFEWNIFCYQVDELMDTAWPEKK' A
#
# COMPACT_ATOMS: atom_id res chain seq x y z
N MET A 1 28.85 -5.84 12.21
CA MET A 1 28.44 -4.64 11.48
C MET A 1 26.97 -4.69 11.16
N GLY A 2 26.29 -3.60 11.41
CA GLY A 2 24.86 -3.53 11.15
C GLY A 2 24.55 -2.78 9.87
N TYR A 3 23.30 -2.83 9.50
CA TYR A 3 22.75 -2.15 8.32
C TYR A 3 21.58 -1.28 8.74
N ASP A 4 21.35 -0.24 7.97
CA ASP A 4 20.12 0.55 8.12
C ASP A 4 19.06 -0.13 7.27
N VAL A 5 17.93 -0.51 7.89
CA VAL A 5 16.89 -1.29 7.22
C VAL A 5 15.58 -0.55 7.29
N ALA A 6 14.98 -0.26 6.12
CA ALA A 6 13.65 0.31 6.05
C ALA A 6 12.62 -0.81 6.11
N VAL A 7 11.65 -0.69 7.00
CA VAL A 7 10.62 -1.71 7.22
C VAL A 7 9.31 -1.25 6.59
N PHE A 8 8.74 -2.10 5.73
CA PHE A 8 7.51 -1.81 5.01
C PHE A 8 6.42 -2.79 5.40
N LYS A 9 5.20 -2.31 5.44
CA LYS A 9 4.01 -3.14 5.66
C LYS A 9 2.94 -2.80 4.63
N PRO A 10 2.05 -3.77 4.31
CA PRO A 10 0.90 -3.45 3.48
C PRO A 10 0.03 -2.40 4.15
N TYR A 11 -0.46 -1.45 3.37
CA TYR A 11 -1.33 -0.41 3.90
C TYR A 11 -2.66 -1.03 4.35
N PRO A 12 -3.16 -0.68 5.56
CA PRO A 12 -4.40 -1.27 6.10
C PRO A 12 -5.64 -0.59 5.52
N PHE A 13 -5.96 -0.90 4.26
CA PHE A 13 -7.16 -0.36 3.62
C PHE A 13 -8.43 -0.86 4.29
N GLN A 14 -9.50 -0.07 4.18
CA GLN A 14 -10.83 -0.44 4.66
C GLN A 14 -11.84 -0.23 3.54
N ILE A 15 -12.82 -1.12 3.45
CA ILE A 15 -13.88 -1.00 2.44
C ILE A 15 -14.65 0.29 2.69
N GLY A 16 -14.90 1.05 1.61
CA GLY A 16 -15.54 2.35 1.69
C GLY A 16 -14.61 3.52 1.94
N GLN A 17 -13.35 3.24 2.19
CA GLN A 17 -12.34 4.28 2.40
C GLN A 17 -12.13 5.08 1.12
N LYS A 18 -12.01 6.40 1.25
CA LYS A 18 -11.69 7.28 0.14
C LYS A 18 -10.22 7.65 0.19
N ILE A 19 -9.54 7.49 -0.95
CA ILE A 19 -8.11 7.75 -1.03
C ILE A 19 -7.79 8.67 -2.20
N ARG A 20 -6.63 9.29 -2.13
CA ARG A 20 -6.08 10.11 -3.22
C ARG A 20 -4.65 9.68 -3.47
N ILE A 21 -4.37 9.32 -4.71
CA ILE A 21 -3.03 8.93 -5.13
C ILE A 21 -2.45 10.07 -5.95
N LYS A 22 -1.20 10.44 -5.65
CA LYS A 22 -0.52 11.53 -6.35
C LYS A 22 0.74 11.02 -7.02
N GLU A 23 1.13 11.69 -8.10
CA GLU A 23 2.45 11.56 -8.74
C GLU A 23 2.75 10.17 -9.29
N THR A 24 1.72 9.39 -9.66
CA THR A 24 1.87 8.09 -10.29
C THR A 24 0.88 7.94 -11.44
N ARG A 25 1.01 6.84 -12.20
CA ARG A 25 0.04 6.53 -13.26
C ARG A 25 -1.37 6.32 -12.71
N ARG A 26 -1.47 5.98 -11.42
CA ARG A 26 -2.74 5.76 -10.75
C ARG A 26 -3.23 6.99 -10.01
N ALA A 27 -2.67 8.15 -10.34
CA ALA A 27 -3.06 9.40 -9.69
C ALA A 27 -4.56 9.66 -9.85
N GLY A 28 -5.17 10.16 -8.79
CA GLY A 28 -6.59 10.48 -8.77
C GLY A 28 -7.25 10.06 -7.48
N ASP A 29 -8.55 10.28 -7.43
CA ASP A 29 -9.37 9.93 -6.27
C ASP A 29 -10.04 8.58 -6.50
N TRP A 30 -9.98 7.74 -5.49
CA TRP A 30 -10.50 6.37 -5.57
C TRP A 30 -11.24 6.00 -4.30
N GLU A 31 -12.18 5.09 -4.43
CA GLU A 31 -12.88 4.49 -3.28
C GLU A 31 -12.50 3.02 -3.20
N ILE A 32 -12.26 2.53 -2.00
CA ILE A 32 -11.95 1.12 -1.78
C ILE A 32 -13.24 0.32 -1.83
N ALA A 33 -13.41 -0.46 -2.90
CA ALA A 33 -14.63 -1.23 -3.13
C ALA A 33 -14.54 -2.63 -2.54
N ALA A 34 -13.35 -3.23 -2.54
CA ALA A 34 -13.16 -4.59 -2.02
C ALA A 34 -11.70 -4.77 -1.63
N ILE A 35 -11.45 -5.71 -0.74
CA ILE A 35 -10.09 -6.04 -0.29
C ILE A 35 -9.93 -7.55 -0.38
N GLY A 36 -8.92 -7.98 -1.14
CA GLY A 36 -8.52 -9.37 -1.23
C GLY A 36 -7.33 -9.67 -0.35
N GLU A 37 -6.79 -10.87 -0.47
CA GLU A 37 -5.65 -11.29 0.33
C GLU A 37 -4.41 -10.45 0.03
N HIS A 38 -4.15 -10.20 -1.25
CA HIS A 38 -2.98 -9.44 -1.70
C HIS A 38 -3.36 -8.27 -2.61
N THR A 39 -4.64 -8.05 -2.84
CA THR A 39 -5.12 -7.05 -3.78
C THR A 39 -6.19 -6.17 -3.16
N VAL A 40 -6.38 -5.02 -3.77
CA VAL A 40 -7.42 -4.08 -3.38
C VAL A 40 -8.14 -3.63 -4.66
N THR A 41 -9.46 -3.53 -4.60
CA THR A 41 -10.25 -3.04 -5.72
C THR A 41 -10.57 -1.58 -5.50
N LEU A 42 -10.15 -0.75 -6.45
CA LEU A 42 -10.37 0.70 -6.44
C LEU A 42 -11.48 1.04 -7.42
N ARG A 43 -12.42 1.86 -6.97
CA ARG A 43 -13.53 2.34 -7.79
C ARG A 43 -13.36 3.82 -8.08
N CYS A 44 -13.48 4.19 -9.35
CA CYS A 44 -13.50 5.59 -9.73
C CYS A 44 -14.82 6.23 -9.31
N PRO A 45 -14.79 7.37 -8.56
CA PRO A 45 -16.03 8.00 -8.10
C PRO A 45 -16.84 8.63 -9.23
N PHE A 46 -16.25 8.84 -10.39
CA PHE A 46 -16.93 9.48 -11.52
C PHE A 46 -17.51 8.46 -12.50
N SER A 47 -16.68 7.50 -12.95
CA SER A 47 -17.11 6.50 -13.94
C SER A 47 -17.64 5.23 -13.32
N HIS A 48 -17.43 5.02 -12.04
CA HIS A 48 -17.75 3.80 -11.30
C HIS A 48 -17.03 2.56 -11.81
N LYS A 49 -16.02 2.72 -12.65
CA LYS A 49 -15.17 1.61 -13.08
C LYS A 49 -14.29 1.15 -11.93
N GLU A 50 -14.09 -0.17 -11.88
CA GLU A 50 -13.30 -0.79 -10.82
C GLU A 50 -12.03 -1.40 -11.39
N PHE A 51 -10.94 -1.28 -10.65
CA PHE A 51 -9.64 -1.86 -11.01
C PHE A 51 -9.09 -2.60 -9.80
N GLU A 52 -8.56 -3.78 -10.04
CA GLU A 52 -7.89 -4.55 -9.00
C GLU A 52 -6.39 -4.31 -9.08
N TRP A 53 -5.81 -3.89 -7.96
CA TRP A 53 -4.38 -3.60 -7.87
C TRP A 53 -3.78 -4.31 -6.67
N ASN A 54 -2.48 -4.52 -6.71
CA ASN A 54 -1.76 -5.04 -5.55
C ASN A 54 -1.82 -4.03 -4.40
N ILE A 55 -1.92 -4.54 -3.18
CA ILE A 55 -1.95 -3.68 -2.00
C ILE A 55 -0.61 -2.94 -1.89
N PHE A 56 -0.69 -1.65 -1.63
CA PHE A 56 0.49 -0.82 -1.46
C PHE A 56 1.18 -1.10 -0.14
N CYS A 57 2.52 -1.04 -0.14
CA CYS A 57 3.29 -1.08 1.09
C CYS A 57 3.75 0.33 1.43
N TYR A 58 3.90 0.61 2.71
CA TYR A 58 4.42 1.88 3.18
C TYR A 58 5.46 1.64 4.27
N GLN A 59 6.38 2.60 4.39
CA GLN A 59 7.44 2.51 5.39
C GLN A 59 6.86 2.82 6.77
N VAL A 60 7.07 1.91 7.71
CA VAL A 60 6.56 2.05 9.07
C VAL A 60 7.67 2.29 10.07
N ASP A 61 8.90 1.94 9.73
CA ASP A 61 10.02 2.05 10.66
C ASP A 61 11.33 2.06 9.90
N GLU A 62 12.38 2.48 10.59
CA GLU A 62 13.74 2.37 10.07
C GLU A 62 14.62 1.84 11.20
N LEU A 63 15.21 0.68 10.97
CA LEU A 63 16.07 0.04 11.94
C LEU A 63 17.51 0.43 11.67
N MET A 64 18.23 0.77 12.73
CA MET A 64 19.61 1.19 12.64
C MET A 64 20.52 0.11 13.22
N ASP A 65 21.67 -0.08 12.57
CA ASP A 65 22.70 -1.01 13.03
C ASP A 65 22.15 -2.40 13.34
N THR A 66 21.39 -2.93 12.37
CA THR A 66 20.61 -4.15 12.53
C THR A 66 21.19 -5.26 11.65
N ALA A 67 21.08 -6.49 12.11
CA ALA A 67 21.47 -7.66 11.29
C ALA A 67 20.54 -7.76 10.07
N TRP A 68 21.13 -7.96 8.90
CA TRP A 68 20.35 -8.08 7.65
C TRP A 68 21.08 -9.02 6.69
N PRO A 69 20.39 -9.96 6.03
CA PRO A 69 18.97 -10.25 6.24
C PRO A 69 18.69 -10.86 7.62
N GLU A 70 17.44 -10.72 8.06
CA GLU A 70 17.01 -11.26 9.33
C GLU A 70 17.04 -12.77 9.29
N LYS A 71 17.63 -13.37 10.33
CA LYS A 71 17.63 -14.82 10.48
C LYS A 71 16.37 -15.25 11.23
N LYS A 72 15.78 -16.30 10.72
CA LYS A 72 14.65 -16.95 11.39
C LYS A 72 15.06 -18.28 11.98
#